data_91cbb4b369e853f82c0b807d6afeabc4
#
_entry.id   91cbb4b369e853f82c0b807d6afeabc4
#
_cell.length_a   1.000
_cell.length_b   1.000
_cell.length_c   1.000
_cell.angle_alpha   90.00
_cell.angle_beta   90.00
_cell.angle_gamma   90.00
#
_symmetry.space_group_name_H-M   'P 1'
#
loop_
_entity.id
_entity.type
_entity.pdbx_description
1 polymer ?
#
loop_
_entity_poly.entity_id
_entity_poly.type
_entity_poly.pdbx_seq_one_letter_code
_entity_poly.pdbx_strand_id
1 'polypeptide(L)'
;MEHLAYDIRCGDFSSAGAASRALKQHLKRIGAESDAVRRAMIAAYEAEMNVVIHAEGAGRLEAAVSDGQLDVDVVDRGPGIADVDSAMREGWSTASAEARTLGFGAGMGLPNILRNSDRLRVTSTAGEGTRVSFSVALRPAATDQGARPSSLGVVAELCKDCRHCLVACPTAAIRVRDARPDVLDHLCIDCTACVGACAPRALTMLDAPGALGGGDVLVVPPALLAGFGEHPVSAVVEELRALGYDQVVSVHGHEDDLRRAVIELAATGDAPTPLISPVCPAVVNLLEVKFPSLLDHLAPLASPWEAAQRDLAGRDATFAVSCPSQRSALLTQQPIAQRNAVTAAAVRDAVLPHLAARAPHLPGAPSTSPQAGGADDLLVVTGVSHVLAVLEAVEDDRLPGVAAIEPYICDGGCFGSPLLGEDACVASWRWAAVGGDAPRGGGSLERARPFRARPGIRLDADMAVAIRKLARLDTETRALPGKDCGVCGAPTCAALAEDIVMGRAGRAFCPYVAPGEESRT
;
A
#
# COMPACT_ATOMS: atom_id res chain seq x y z
N MET A 1 -27.01 5.39 15.20
CA MET A 1 -27.28 4.41 14.14
C MET A 1 -27.08 5.14 12.82
N GLU A 2 -26.09 4.77 12.06
CA GLU A 2 -25.78 5.39 10.78
C GLU A 2 -26.37 4.53 9.67
N HIS A 3 -27.14 5.16 8.76
CA HIS A 3 -27.77 4.50 7.64
C HIS A 3 -27.12 4.94 6.33
N LEU A 4 -26.69 3.97 5.56
CA LEU A 4 -26.19 4.14 4.21
C LEU A 4 -27.23 3.55 3.26
N ALA A 5 -27.46 4.21 2.14
CA ALA A 5 -28.39 3.73 1.15
C ALA A 5 -27.85 3.97 -0.25
N TYR A 6 -27.93 2.94 -1.10
CA TYR A 6 -27.46 2.96 -2.48
C TYR A 6 -28.53 2.38 -3.40
N ASP A 7 -28.86 3.10 -4.46
CA ASP A 7 -29.78 2.61 -5.49
C ASP A 7 -28.97 1.80 -6.52
N ILE A 8 -29.47 0.61 -6.85
CA ILE A 8 -28.86 -0.32 -7.80
C ILE A 8 -29.79 -0.46 -9.01
N ARG A 9 -29.21 -0.41 -10.22
CA ARG A 9 -29.98 -0.55 -11.47
C ARG A 9 -29.74 -1.91 -12.09
N CYS A 10 -30.82 -2.62 -12.44
CA CYS A 10 -30.72 -3.85 -13.21
C CYS A 10 -30.09 -3.58 -14.58
N GLY A 11 -29.20 -4.48 -15.03
CA GLY A 11 -28.52 -4.41 -16.32
C GLY A 11 -27.41 -3.35 -16.41
N ASP A 12 -27.17 -2.56 -15.37
CA ASP A 12 -26.07 -1.59 -15.37
C ASP A 12 -24.77 -2.21 -14.84
N PHE A 13 -24.11 -2.98 -15.69
CA PHE A 13 -22.81 -3.59 -15.38
C PHE A 13 -21.68 -2.56 -15.25
N SER A 14 -21.87 -1.33 -15.75
CA SER A 14 -20.84 -0.28 -15.67
C SER A 14 -20.70 0.30 -14.26
N SER A 15 -21.80 0.33 -13.50
CA SER A 15 -21.82 0.78 -12.10
C SER A 15 -21.78 -0.37 -11.09
N ALA A 16 -21.75 -1.62 -11.55
CA ALA A 16 -21.71 -2.80 -10.69
C ALA A 16 -20.53 -2.74 -9.69
N GLY A 17 -20.81 -3.09 -8.44
CA GLY A 17 -19.84 -2.99 -7.34
C GLY A 17 -19.71 -1.58 -6.73
N ALA A 18 -20.46 -0.56 -7.17
CA ALA A 18 -20.36 0.79 -6.62
C ALA A 18 -20.85 0.84 -5.16
N ALA A 19 -21.97 0.18 -4.83
CA ALA A 19 -22.52 0.13 -3.49
C ALA A 19 -21.60 -0.61 -2.52
N SER A 20 -21.09 -1.77 -2.91
CA SER A 20 -20.17 -2.57 -2.10
C SER A 20 -18.82 -1.85 -1.88
N ARG A 21 -18.27 -1.15 -2.90
CA ARG A 21 -17.06 -0.32 -2.75
C ARG A 21 -17.29 0.84 -1.78
N ALA A 22 -18.42 1.52 -1.85
CA ALA A 22 -18.73 2.62 -0.95
C ALA A 22 -18.91 2.12 0.49
N LEU A 23 -19.58 0.98 0.69
CA LEU A 23 -19.68 0.31 2.00
C LEU A 23 -18.29 -0.06 2.54
N LYS A 24 -17.40 -0.61 1.73
CA LYS A 24 -16.02 -0.93 2.07
C LYS A 24 -15.25 0.29 2.60
N GLN A 25 -15.33 1.42 1.89
CA GLN A 25 -14.68 2.65 2.30
C GLN A 25 -15.22 3.16 3.64
N HIS A 26 -16.53 3.07 3.84
CA HIS A 26 -17.18 3.45 5.09
C HIS A 26 -16.67 2.61 6.26
N LEU A 27 -16.67 1.28 6.14
CA LEU A 27 -16.21 0.36 7.18
C LEU A 27 -14.73 0.56 7.53
N LYS A 28 -13.88 0.83 6.52
CA LYS A 28 -12.48 1.19 6.75
C LYS A 28 -12.34 2.48 7.59
N ARG A 29 -13.13 3.51 7.29
CA ARG A 29 -13.08 4.80 8.02
C ARG A 29 -13.52 4.69 9.47
N ILE A 30 -14.48 3.85 9.78
CA ILE A 30 -14.89 3.58 11.17
C ILE A 30 -13.92 2.62 11.90
N GLY A 31 -12.90 2.11 11.21
CA GLY A 31 -11.85 1.28 11.82
C GLY A 31 -12.29 -0.17 12.08
N ALA A 32 -13.18 -0.72 11.26
CA ALA A 32 -13.52 -2.12 11.31
C ALA A 32 -12.31 -3.01 10.92
N GLU A 33 -12.21 -4.19 11.52
CA GLU A 33 -11.17 -5.18 11.23
C GLU A 33 -11.19 -5.59 9.76
N SER A 34 -10.01 -5.79 9.14
CA SER A 34 -9.87 -6.05 7.70
C SER A 34 -10.64 -7.28 7.24
N ASP A 35 -10.68 -8.36 8.05
CA ASP A 35 -11.49 -9.54 7.73
C ASP A 35 -12.98 -9.24 7.71
N ALA A 36 -13.49 -8.51 8.69
CA ALA A 36 -14.89 -8.09 8.71
C ALA A 36 -15.24 -7.21 7.51
N VAL A 37 -14.33 -6.28 7.12
CA VAL A 37 -14.49 -5.44 5.92
C VAL A 37 -14.52 -6.29 4.65
N ARG A 38 -13.62 -7.27 4.52
CA ARG A 38 -13.56 -8.20 3.38
C ARG A 38 -14.85 -9.03 3.27
N ARG A 39 -15.27 -9.64 4.36
CA ARG A 39 -16.51 -10.45 4.43
C ARG A 39 -17.74 -9.62 4.04
N ALA A 40 -17.88 -8.45 4.65
CA ALA A 40 -18.99 -7.53 4.36
C ALA A 40 -19.00 -7.10 2.89
N MET A 41 -17.83 -6.81 2.31
CA MET A 41 -17.69 -6.40 0.91
C MET A 41 -18.09 -7.53 -0.04
N ILE A 42 -17.62 -8.77 0.19
CA ILE A 42 -17.99 -9.93 -0.65
C ILE A 42 -19.50 -10.16 -0.58
N ALA A 43 -20.08 -10.20 0.63
CA ALA A 43 -21.51 -10.42 0.79
C ALA A 43 -22.34 -9.30 0.13
N ALA A 44 -21.94 -8.03 0.28
CA ALA A 44 -22.63 -6.90 -0.35
C ALA A 44 -22.48 -6.93 -1.88
N TYR A 45 -21.31 -7.27 -2.42
CA TYR A 45 -21.08 -7.36 -3.85
C TYR A 45 -21.93 -8.46 -4.50
N GLU A 46 -21.98 -9.66 -3.91
CA GLU A 46 -22.83 -10.75 -4.41
C GLU A 46 -24.31 -10.38 -4.36
N ALA A 47 -24.77 -9.71 -3.29
CA ALA A 47 -26.15 -9.24 -3.20
C ALA A 47 -26.45 -8.12 -4.23
N GLU A 48 -25.53 -7.18 -4.44
CA GLU A 48 -25.61 -6.14 -5.47
C GLU A 48 -25.67 -6.75 -6.88
N MET A 49 -24.81 -7.73 -7.17
CA MET A 49 -24.78 -8.44 -8.45
C MET A 49 -26.06 -9.24 -8.72
N ASN A 50 -26.67 -9.82 -7.70
CA ASN A 50 -27.97 -10.48 -7.85
C ASN A 50 -29.04 -9.48 -8.32
N VAL A 51 -29.04 -8.24 -7.83
CA VAL A 51 -29.94 -7.18 -8.32
C VAL A 51 -29.62 -6.81 -9.77
N VAL A 52 -28.34 -6.58 -10.10
CA VAL A 52 -27.90 -6.20 -11.46
C VAL A 52 -28.29 -7.25 -12.50
N ILE A 53 -28.19 -8.55 -12.14
CA ILE A 53 -28.40 -9.68 -13.08
C ILE A 53 -29.87 -10.09 -13.15
N HIS A 54 -30.60 -10.10 -12.03
CA HIS A 54 -31.89 -10.78 -11.92
C HIS A 54 -33.09 -9.86 -11.68
N ALA A 55 -32.89 -8.61 -11.23
CA ALA A 55 -34.00 -7.70 -11.00
C ALA A 55 -34.58 -7.17 -12.32
N GLU A 56 -35.88 -7.00 -12.40
CA GLU A 56 -36.54 -6.34 -13.54
C GLU A 56 -36.80 -4.85 -13.23
N GLY A 57 -35.73 -4.11 -12.88
CA GLY A 57 -35.85 -2.69 -12.50
C GLY A 57 -34.78 -2.22 -11.56
N ALA A 58 -35.17 -1.44 -10.54
CA ALA A 58 -34.25 -0.94 -9.54
C ALA A 58 -34.30 -1.78 -8.26
N GLY A 59 -33.16 -1.94 -7.63
CA GLY A 59 -33.03 -2.42 -6.27
C GLY A 59 -32.35 -1.38 -5.39
N ARG A 60 -32.26 -1.67 -4.10
CA ARG A 60 -31.66 -0.78 -3.11
C ARG A 60 -30.91 -1.58 -2.07
N LEU A 61 -29.68 -1.16 -1.80
CA LEU A 61 -28.88 -1.63 -0.67
C LEU A 61 -28.98 -0.60 0.45
N GLU A 62 -29.40 -1.04 1.62
CA GLU A 62 -29.40 -0.26 2.85
C GLU A 62 -28.48 -0.93 3.85
N ALA A 63 -27.60 -0.17 4.48
CA ALA A 63 -26.68 -0.67 5.49
C ALA A 63 -26.74 0.18 6.75
N ALA A 64 -26.74 -0.46 7.90
CA ALA A 64 -26.73 0.19 9.20
C ALA A 64 -25.60 -0.37 10.07
N VAL A 65 -24.87 0.51 10.75
CA VAL A 65 -23.86 0.11 11.74
C VAL A 65 -24.34 0.52 13.12
N SER A 66 -24.44 -0.45 14.02
CA SER A 66 -24.78 -0.24 15.44
C SER A 66 -24.13 -1.31 16.31
N ASP A 67 -23.71 -0.93 17.50
CA ASP A 67 -23.22 -1.86 18.56
C ASP A 67 -22.15 -2.86 18.08
N GLY A 68 -21.28 -2.42 17.17
CA GLY A 68 -20.22 -3.29 16.62
C GLY A 68 -20.72 -4.35 15.64
N GLN A 69 -21.90 -4.15 15.06
CA GLN A 69 -22.47 -5.01 14.01
C GLN A 69 -22.85 -4.16 12.79
N LEU A 70 -22.60 -4.70 11.63
CA LEU A 70 -23.13 -4.25 10.35
C LEU A 70 -24.36 -5.09 10.02
N ASP A 71 -25.48 -4.43 9.72
CA ASP A 71 -26.67 -5.04 9.16
C ASP A 71 -26.90 -4.46 7.76
N VAL A 72 -27.12 -5.34 6.79
CA VAL A 72 -27.33 -4.96 5.37
C VAL A 72 -28.62 -5.59 4.87
N ASP A 73 -29.46 -4.78 4.25
CA ASP A 73 -30.65 -5.17 3.53
C ASP A 73 -30.49 -4.81 2.06
N VAL A 74 -30.64 -5.79 1.17
CA VAL A 74 -30.71 -5.57 -0.29
C VAL A 74 -32.09 -6.01 -0.76
N VAL A 75 -32.83 -5.10 -1.38
CA VAL A 75 -34.20 -5.32 -1.83
C VAL A 75 -34.32 -5.02 -3.30
N ASP A 76 -34.90 -5.91 -4.05
CA ASP A 76 -35.26 -5.71 -5.46
C ASP A 76 -36.76 -5.94 -5.69
N ARG A 77 -37.23 -5.52 -6.85
CA ARG A 77 -38.60 -5.74 -7.36
C ARG A 77 -38.55 -6.58 -8.66
N GLY A 78 -37.73 -7.62 -8.65
CA GLY A 78 -37.57 -8.52 -9.76
C GLY A 78 -38.64 -9.66 -9.78
N PRO A 79 -38.39 -10.70 -10.58
CA PRO A 79 -39.29 -11.84 -10.70
C PRO A 79 -39.40 -12.71 -9.45
N GLY A 80 -38.55 -12.44 -8.45
CA GLY A 80 -38.46 -13.24 -7.23
C GLY A 80 -37.84 -14.63 -7.46
N ILE A 81 -37.63 -15.36 -6.38
CA ILE A 81 -37.07 -16.71 -6.35
C ILE A 81 -38.17 -17.68 -5.94
N ALA A 82 -38.54 -18.60 -6.85
CA ALA A 82 -39.62 -19.55 -6.59
C ALA A 82 -39.26 -20.61 -5.53
N ASP A 83 -37.97 -21.00 -5.48
CA ASP A 83 -37.44 -21.97 -4.53
C ASP A 83 -36.11 -21.45 -3.97
N VAL A 84 -36.17 -20.82 -2.80
CA VAL A 84 -35.01 -20.24 -2.10
C VAL A 84 -34.05 -21.34 -1.64
N ASP A 85 -34.55 -22.50 -1.22
CA ASP A 85 -33.69 -23.61 -0.77
C ASP A 85 -32.83 -24.17 -1.91
N SER A 86 -33.38 -24.22 -3.11
CA SER A 86 -32.60 -24.58 -4.32
C SER A 86 -31.61 -23.48 -4.69
N ALA A 87 -31.98 -22.20 -4.57
CA ALA A 87 -31.10 -21.08 -4.87
C ALA A 87 -29.92 -20.93 -3.88
N MET A 88 -30.03 -21.51 -2.68
CA MET A 88 -28.94 -21.60 -1.70
C MET A 88 -27.93 -22.71 -2.01
N ARG A 89 -28.15 -23.55 -3.02
CA ARG A 89 -27.21 -24.61 -3.43
C ARG A 89 -26.22 -24.06 -4.45
N GLU A 90 -24.96 -24.49 -4.31
CA GLU A 90 -23.90 -24.13 -5.25
C GLU A 90 -24.22 -24.60 -6.67
N GLY A 91 -23.94 -23.75 -7.66
CA GLY A 91 -24.15 -24.03 -9.06
C GLY A 91 -25.58 -23.82 -9.57
N TRP A 92 -26.56 -23.45 -8.71
CA TRP A 92 -27.90 -23.12 -9.13
C TRP A 92 -27.98 -21.66 -9.60
N SER A 93 -28.43 -21.43 -10.84
CA SER A 93 -28.52 -20.06 -11.39
C SER A 93 -29.60 -19.96 -12.46
N THR A 94 -30.38 -18.88 -12.41
CA THR A 94 -31.35 -18.47 -13.44
C THR A 94 -30.80 -17.36 -14.36
N ALA A 95 -29.49 -17.07 -14.29
CA ALA A 95 -28.85 -16.03 -15.10
C ALA A 95 -29.03 -16.27 -16.60
N SER A 96 -29.21 -15.18 -17.36
CA SER A 96 -29.32 -15.20 -18.84
C SER A 96 -28.02 -15.68 -19.50
N ALA A 97 -28.10 -16.11 -20.77
CA ALA A 97 -26.92 -16.49 -21.54
C ALA A 97 -25.92 -15.31 -21.69
N GLU A 98 -26.45 -14.08 -21.77
CA GLU A 98 -25.64 -12.85 -21.86
C GLU A 98 -24.85 -12.61 -20.58
N ALA A 99 -25.49 -12.71 -19.41
CA ALA A 99 -24.82 -12.57 -18.12
C ALA A 99 -23.71 -13.64 -17.93
N ARG A 100 -23.96 -14.88 -18.38
CA ARG A 100 -22.96 -15.96 -18.33
C ARG A 100 -21.77 -15.72 -19.26
N THR A 101 -21.99 -15.11 -20.43
CA THR A 101 -20.91 -14.72 -21.35
C THR A 101 -20.00 -13.65 -20.74
N LEU A 102 -20.55 -12.81 -19.87
CA LEU A 102 -19.79 -11.80 -19.11
C LEU A 102 -19.11 -12.37 -17.85
N GLY A 103 -19.19 -13.70 -17.62
CA GLY A 103 -18.57 -14.36 -16.46
C GLY A 103 -19.44 -14.38 -15.20
N PHE A 104 -20.70 -13.91 -15.26
CA PHE A 104 -21.63 -13.88 -14.13
C PHE A 104 -22.60 -15.06 -14.14
N GLY A 105 -23.20 -15.34 -12.97
CA GLY A 105 -24.26 -16.35 -12.88
C GLY A 105 -23.78 -17.79 -12.71
N ALA A 106 -22.61 -18.00 -12.12
CA ALA A 106 -22.09 -19.33 -11.78
C ALA A 106 -22.89 -20.05 -10.67
N GLY A 107 -23.91 -19.41 -10.10
CA GLY A 107 -24.73 -19.99 -9.03
C GLY A 107 -24.05 -20.03 -7.67
N MET A 108 -23.10 -19.12 -7.42
CA MET A 108 -22.36 -19.02 -6.17
C MET A 108 -22.78 -17.83 -5.29
N GLY A 109 -23.64 -16.92 -5.78
CA GLY A 109 -23.96 -15.67 -5.12
C GLY A 109 -24.51 -15.84 -3.69
N LEU A 110 -25.66 -16.48 -3.52
CA LEU A 110 -26.24 -16.72 -2.19
C LEU A 110 -25.37 -17.60 -1.29
N PRO A 111 -24.74 -18.69 -1.76
CA PRO A 111 -23.74 -19.43 -1.00
C PRO A 111 -22.56 -18.56 -0.53
N ASN A 112 -22.06 -17.65 -1.34
CA ASN A 112 -20.98 -16.74 -0.98
C ASN A 112 -21.43 -15.73 0.09
N ILE A 113 -22.66 -15.20 0.01
CA ILE A 113 -23.20 -14.32 1.05
C ILE A 113 -23.27 -15.09 2.37
N LEU A 114 -23.75 -16.33 2.36
CA LEU A 114 -23.84 -17.17 3.58
C LEU A 114 -22.46 -17.39 4.22
N ARG A 115 -21.43 -17.71 3.42
CA ARG A 115 -20.07 -17.93 3.93
C ARG A 115 -19.41 -16.67 4.51
N ASN A 116 -19.80 -15.50 4.01
CA ASN A 116 -19.20 -14.22 4.37
C ASN A 116 -20.07 -13.37 5.32
N SER A 117 -21.11 -13.93 5.90
CA SER A 117 -21.97 -13.29 6.90
C SER A 117 -22.12 -14.15 8.15
N ASP A 118 -22.43 -13.51 9.28
CA ASP A 118 -22.72 -14.22 10.54
C ASP A 118 -24.19 -14.65 10.61
N ARG A 119 -25.03 -13.95 9.88
CA ARG A 119 -26.46 -14.28 9.71
C ARG A 119 -26.87 -13.92 8.29
N LEU A 120 -27.65 -14.78 7.67
CA LEU A 120 -28.28 -14.55 6.36
C LEU A 120 -29.77 -14.90 6.45
N ARG A 121 -30.60 -14.05 5.90
CA ARG A 121 -32.03 -14.28 5.68
C ARG A 121 -32.39 -13.86 4.27
N VAL A 122 -32.96 -14.78 3.50
CA VAL A 122 -33.49 -14.51 2.17
C VAL A 122 -35.00 -14.68 2.21
N THR A 123 -35.73 -13.65 1.81
CA THR A 123 -37.20 -13.71 1.65
C THR A 123 -37.53 -13.29 0.23
N SER A 124 -38.26 -14.14 -0.47
CA SER A 124 -38.64 -13.87 -1.87
C SER A 124 -40.04 -14.40 -2.13
N THR A 125 -40.77 -13.64 -2.93
CA THR A 125 -42.10 -14.02 -3.45
C THR A 125 -42.05 -13.92 -4.95
N ALA A 126 -42.47 -14.98 -5.62
CA ALA A 126 -42.52 -14.99 -7.09
C ALA A 126 -43.42 -13.85 -7.64
N GLY A 127 -42.86 -12.99 -8.50
CA GLY A 127 -43.51 -11.80 -9.05
C GLY A 127 -43.48 -10.54 -8.16
N GLU A 128 -42.93 -10.59 -6.95
CA GLU A 128 -42.89 -9.43 -6.04
C GLU A 128 -41.47 -8.95 -5.73
N GLY A 129 -40.45 -9.78 -5.99
CA GLY A 129 -39.03 -9.47 -5.78
C GLY A 129 -38.38 -10.27 -4.65
N THR A 130 -37.16 -9.85 -4.31
CA THR A 130 -36.33 -10.53 -3.29
C THR A 130 -35.79 -9.52 -2.29
N ARG A 131 -35.73 -9.94 -1.02
CA ARG A 131 -34.99 -9.27 0.05
C ARG A 131 -33.92 -10.21 0.58
N VAL A 132 -32.69 -9.77 0.52
CA VAL A 132 -31.51 -10.43 1.12
C VAL A 132 -31.04 -9.58 2.30
N SER A 133 -31.18 -10.11 3.51
CA SER A 133 -30.73 -9.47 4.74
C SER A 133 -29.56 -10.26 5.34
N PHE A 134 -28.45 -9.60 5.61
CA PHE A 134 -27.31 -10.25 6.25
C PHE A 134 -26.63 -9.35 7.29
N SER A 135 -25.92 -9.96 8.22
CA SER A 135 -25.15 -9.23 9.22
C SER A 135 -23.72 -9.74 9.36
N VAL A 136 -22.82 -8.81 9.69
CA VAL A 136 -21.39 -9.07 9.94
C VAL A 136 -20.98 -8.39 11.24
N ALA A 137 -20.42 -9.14 12.19
CA ALA A 137 -19.86 -8.57 13.41
C ALA A 137 -18.60 -7.75 13.08
N LEU A 138 -18.61 -6.50 13.50
CA LEU A 138 -17.49 -5.57 13.32
C LEU A 138 -16.68 -5.55 14.62
N ARG A 139 -15.43 -6.01 14.54
CA ARG A 139 -14.46 -5.84 15.62
C ARG A 139 -13.61 -4.62 15.30
N PRO A 140 -13.19 -3.83 16.31
CA PRO A 140 -12.19 -2.79 16.07
C PRO A 140 -10.88 -3.45 15.62
N ALA A 141 -10.25 -2.88 14.60
CA ALA A 141 -8.94 -3.33 14.15
C ALA A 141 -7.95 -3.30 15.33
N ALA A 142 -7.19 -4.38 15.52
CA ALA A 142 -6.14 -4.41 16.52
C ALA A 142 -5.12 -3.30 16.22
N THR A 143 -4.96 -2.38 17.16
CA THR A 143 -3.99 -1.31 17.04
C THR A 143 -2.64 -1.83 17.44
N ASP A 144 -1.69 -1.90 16.51
CA ASP A 144 -0.28 -1.88 16.87
C ASP A 144 0.01 -0.44 17.31
N GLN A 145 0.19 -0.22 18.63
CA GLN A 145 0.38 1.12 19.22
C GLN A 145 1.80 1.68 18.98
N GLY A 146 2.59 1.05 18.12
CA GLY A 146 3.88 1.57 17.70
C GLY A 146 3.73 2.59 16.57
N ALA A 147 3.41 3.85 16.90
CA ALA A 147 3.63 4.94 15.96
C ALA A 147 5.10 4.90 15.54
N ARG A 148 5.36 4.52 14.30
CA ARG A 148 6.71 4.63 13.71
C ARG A 148 6.92 6.09 13.37
N PRO A 149 7.85 6.80 14.03
CA PRO A 149 8.17 8.14 13.59
C PRO A 149 8.69 8.06 12.15
N SER A 150 8.19 8.93 11.28
CA SER A 150 8.70 9.05 9.92
C SER A 150 10.20 9.32 9.96
N SER A 151 10.94 8.67 9.06
CA SER A 151 12.37 8.95 8.88
C SER A 151 12.62 10.18 7.98
N LEU A 152 11.57 10.96 7.68
CA LEU A 152 11.68 12.19 6.90
C LEU A 152 12.05 13.38 7.79
N GLY A 153 13.05 14.14 7.38
CA GLY A 153 13.44 15.42 7.94
C GLY A 153 12.79 16.59 7.20
N VAL A 154 12.49 17.65 7.93
CA VAL A 154 11.95 18.91 7.37
C VAL A 154 12.91 20.05 7.70
N VAL A 155 13.47 20.69 6.67
CA VAL A 155 14.25 21.93 6.76
C VAL A 155 13.32 23.07 6.34
N ALA A 156 12.59 23.62 7.31
CA ALA A 156 11.50 24.57 7.05
C ALA A 156 11.98 25.84 6.31
N GLU A 157 13.21 26.30 6.57
CA GLU A 157 13.82 27.50 5.98
C GLU A 157 13.99 27.38 4.46
N LEU A 158 14.10 26.14 3.94
CA LEU A 158 14.21 25.87 2.51
C LEU A 158 12.84 25.79 1.83
N CYS A 159 11.74 25.65 2.57
CA CYS A 159 10.42 25.52 2.01
C CYS A 159 9.98 26.80 1.28
N LYS A 160 9.51 26.66 0.05
CA LYS A 160 9.01 27.75 -0.80
C LYS A 160 7.49 27.72 -0.96
N ASP A 161 6.77 26.94 -0.15
CA ASP A 161 5.31 26.75 -0.23
C ASP A 161 4.80 26.36 -1.63
N CYS A 162 5.61 25.65 -2.41
CA CYS A 162 5.26 25.22 -3.77
C CYS A 162 4.26 24.05 -3.80
N ARG A 163 4.11 23.31 -2.71
CA ARG A 163 3.13 22.24 -2.47
C ARG A 163 3.22 21.01 -3.38
N HIS A 164 4.28 20.85 -4.17
CA HIS A 164 4.48 19.65 -5.00
C HIS A 164 4.50 18.36 -4.16
N CYS A 165 5.01 18.43 -2.93
CA CYS A 165 5.01 17.31 -2.00
C CYS A 165 3.60 16.82 -1.60
N LEU A 166 2.59 17.71 -1.58
CA LEU A 166 1.19 17.34 -1.32
C LEU A 166 0.66 16.43 -2.42
N VAL A 167 0.91 16.81 -3.68
CA VAL A 167 0.42 16.10 -4.88
C VAL A 167 1.16 14.77 -5.05
N ALA A 168 2.46 14.75 -4.72
CA ALA A 168 3.29 13.56 -4.87
C ALA A 168 3.00 12.47 -3.82
N CYS A 169 2.33 12.80 -2.71
CA CYS A 169 2.13 11.85 -1.61
C CYS A 169 1.00 10.85 -1.89
N PRO A 170 1.27 9.54 -2.05
CA PRO A 170 0.26 8.54 -2.43
C PRO A 170 -0.78 8.26 -1.32
N THR A 171 -0.44 8.59 -0.07
CA THR A 171 -1.30 8.36 1.10
C THR A 171 -1.84 9.65 1.70
N ALA A 172 -1.63 10.79 1.04
CA ALA A 172 -2.05 12.09 1.54
C ALA A 172 -1.50 12.41 2.96
N ALA A 173 -0.30 11.94 3.28
CA ALA A 173 0.32 12.09 4.59
C ALA A 173 0.89 13.50 4.83
N ILE A 174 0.96 14.36 3.82
CA ILE A 174 1.61 15.68 3.95
C ILE A 174 0.56 16.78 4.08
N ARG A 175 0.86 17.73 4.94
CA ARG A 175 0.21 19.03 5.04
C ARG A 175 1.26 20.12 4.87
N VAL A 176 0.90 21.23 4.23
CA VAL A 176 1.80 22.41 4.14
C VAL A 176 1.03 23.63 4.57
N ARG A 177 1.41 24.23 5.70
CA ARG A 177 0.82 25.44 6.25
C ARG A 177 1.93 26.40 6.65
N ASP A 178 1.76 27.69 6.38
CA ASP A 178 2.74 28.73 6.71
C ASP A 178 4.17 28.39 6.20
N ALA A 179 4.26 27.91 4.96
CA ALA A 179 5.49 27.43 4.33
C ALA A 179 6.21 26.34 5.14
N ARG A 180 5.47 25.54 5.93
CA ARG A 180 6.03 24.46 6.73
C ARG A 180 5.35 23.14 6.38
N PRO A 181 6.08 22.17 5.82
CA PRO A 181 5.58 20.82 5.66
C PRO A 181 5.44 20.13 7.02
N ASP A 182 4.32 19.46 7.21
CA ASP A 182 4.03 18.59 8.34
C ASP A 182 3.70 17.19 7.82
N VAL A 183 4.27 16.16 8.45
CA VAL A 183 4.13 14.77 8.01
C VAL A 183 3.28 14.02 9.03
N LEU A 184 2.15 13.49 8.59
CA LEU A 184 1.30 12.64 9.40
C LEU A 184 1.88 11.23 9.46
N ASP A 185 2.61 10.90 10.52
CA ASP A 185 3.35 9.65 10.69
C ASP A 185 2.50 8.39 10.48
N HIS A 186 1.23 8.43 10.93
CA HIS A 186 0.31 7.31 10.78
C HIS A 186 -0.09 7.03 9.32
N LEU A 187 0.02 8.02 8.42
CA LEU A 187 -0.22 7.89 6.98
C LEU A 187 1.07 7.73 6.18
N CYS A 188 2.22 8.15 6.73
CA CYS A 188 3.48 8.09 6.02
C CYS A 188 3.91 6.63 5.78
N ILE A 189 4.31 6.33 4.55
CA ILE A 189 4.83 5.03 4.13
C ILE A 189 6.34 5.07 3.82
N ASP A 190 7.00 6.18 4.10
CA ASP A 190 8.45 6.38 3.89
C ASP A 190 8.91 6.14 2.44
N CYS A 191 8.06 6.44 1.43
CA CYS A 191 8.30 6.14 0.02
C CYS A 191 9.19 7.15 -0.74
N THR A 192 9.58 8.26 -0.11
CA THR A 192 10.39 9.34 -0.70
C THR A 192 9.78 10.13 -1.87
N ALA A 193 8.55 9.84 -2.32
CA ALA A 193 7.93 10.58 -3.43
C ALA A 193 7.90 12.10 -3.19
N CYS A 194 7.64 12.53 -1.95
CA CYS A 194 7.67 13.94 -1.56
C CYS A 194 9.09 14.54 -1.58
N VAL A 195 10.12 13.74 -1.31
CA VAL A 195 11.53 14.16 -1.38
C VAL A 195 11.92 14.42 -2.84
N GLY A 196 11.59 13.48 -3.73
CA GLY A 196 11.83 13.61 -5.17
C GLY A 196 11.10 14.81 -5.79
N ALA A 197 9.89 15.12 -5.32
CA ALA A 197 9.10 16.26 -5.78
C ALA A 197 9.54 17.61 -5.18
N CYS A 198 10.40 17.62 -4.14
CA CYS A 198 10.82 18.81 -3.43
C CYS A 198 12.06 19.47 -4.06
N ALA A 199 11.88 20.26 -5.12
CA ALA A 199 13.00 20.98 -5.77
C ALA A 199 13.83 21.86 -4.80
N PRO A 200 13.24 22.55 -3.79
CA PRO A 200 14.01 23.28 -2.79
C PRO A 200 14.76 22.41 -1.78
N ARG A 201 14.55 21.08 -1.80
CA ARG A 201 15.14 20.12 -0.85
C ARG A 201 14.80 20.40 0.63
N ALA A 202 13.62 20.95 0.87
CA ALA A 202 13.09 21.16 2.23
C ALA A 202 12.69 19.84 2.91
N LEU A 203 12.47 18.77 2.14
CA LEU A 203 12.22 17.42 2.63
C LEU A 203 13.42 16.54 2.32
N THR A 204 13.91 15.84 3.33
CA THR A 204 15.08 14.97 3.23
C THR A 204 14.88 13.74 4.12
N MET A 205 15.81 12.80 4.06
CA MET A 205 15.86 11.72 5.03
C MET A 205 16.62 12.21 6.28
N LEU A 206 16.11 11.88 7.45
CA LEU A 206 16.85 12.08 8.69
C LEU A 206 18.09 11.16 8.66
N ASP A 207 19.26 11.76 8.59
CA ASP A 207 20.50 11.01 8.79
C ASP A 207 20.55 10.51 10.23
N ALA A 208 20.85 9.22 10.37
CA ALA A 208 21.27 8.76 11.68
C ALA A 208 22.65 9.36 11.95
N PRO A 209 22.88 9.97 13.10
CA PRO A 209 24.22 10.34 13.54
C PRO A 209 24.99 9.05 13.82
N GLY A 210 25.45 8.38 12.78
CA GLY A 210 26.28 7.18 12.87
C GLY A 210 27.61 7.50 12.25
N ALA A 211 28.68 7.29 12.99
CA ALA A 211 30.00 7.31 12.40
C ALA A 211 30.06 6.14 11.39
N LEU A 212 30.26 6.45 10.12
CA LEU A 212 30.75 5.48 9.16
C LEU A 212 32.12 5.03 9.63
N GLY A 213 32.31 3.73 9.74
CA GLY A 213 33.59 3.14 10.07
C GLY A 213 33.59 2.27 11.33
N GLY A 214 34.14 1.11 11.18
CA GLY A 214 34.27 0.09 12.21
C GLY A 214 33.01 -0.78 12.37
N GLY A 215 33.21 -2.07 12.29
CA GLY A 215 32.19 -3.09 12.43
C GLY A 215 32.52 -4.34 11.64
N ASP A 216 31.83 -5.44 11.93
CA ASP A 216 32.12 -6.71 11.24
C ASP A 216 31.67 -6.67 9.77
N VAL A 217 30.48 -6.08 9.49
CA VAL A 217 29.86 -6.17 8.16
C VAL A 217 29.20 -4.85 7.75
N LEU A 218 29.46 -4.44 6.51
CA LEU A 218 28.69 -3.41 5.82
C LEU A 218 27.73 -4.07 4.81
N VAL A 219 26.43 -3.89 4.99
CA VAL A 219 25.41 -4.34 4.05
C VAL A 219 25.05 -3.20 3.10
N VAL A 220 25.15 -3.43 1.79
CA VAL A 220 24.96 -2.41 0.77
C VAL A 220 23.87 -2.79 -0.25
N PRO A 221 23.09 -1.82 -0.76
CA PRO A 221 22.15 -2.08 -1.84
C PRO A 221 22.85 -2.17 -3.20
N PRO A 222 22.28 -2.91 -4.17
CA PRO A 222 22.75 -2.92 -5.56
C PRO A 222 22.89 -1.51 -6.15
N ALA A 223 21.93 -0.65 -5.86
CA ALA A 223 21.88 0.71 -6.39
C ALA A 223 23.07 1.59 -5.92
N LEU A 224 23.62 1.35 -4.72
CA LEU A 224 24.84 2.03 -4.28
C LEU A 224 26.05 1.57 -5.11
N LEU A 225 26.23 0.26 -5.30
CA LEU A 225 27.35 -0.29 -6.07
C LEU A 225 27.30 0.16 -7.54
N ALA A 226 26.11 0.18 -8.14
CA ALA A 226 25.90 0.69 -9.49
C ALA A 226 26.23 2.18 -9.64
N GLY A 227 26.03 2.98 -8.60
CA GLY A 227 26.27 4.42 -8.60
C GLY A 227 27.74 4.83 -8.70
N PHE A 228 28.69 3.88 -8.57
CA PHE A 228 30.12 4.11 -8.80
C PHE A 228 30.59 3.81 -10.24
N GLY A 229 29.72 3.57 -11.12
CA GLY A 229 29.65 3.30 -12.57
C GLY A 229 30.90 3.23 -13.42
N GLU A 230 31.98 3.87 -13.05
CA GLU A 230 33.25 3.89 -13.81
C GLU A 230 34.33 3.01 -13.14
N HIS A 231 33.98 2.37 -12.03
CA HIS A 231 34.89 1.54 -11.25
C HIS A 231 34.38 0.11 -11.15
N PRO A 232 35.28 -0.92 -11.23
CA PRO A 232 34.87 -2.30 -11.02
C PRO A 232 34.38 -2.50 -9.58
N VAL A 233 33.37 -3.35 -9.40
CA VAL A 233 32.78 -3.63 -8.07
C VAL A 233 33.83 -4.04 -7.04
N SER A 234 34.86 -4.80 -7.46
CA SER A 234 35.97 -5.20 -6.58
C SER A 234 36.70 -3.99 -5.97
N ALA A 235 37.01 -2.96 -6.79
CA ALA A 235 37.65 -1.74 -6.31
C ALA A 235 36.75 -0.94 -5.36
N VAL A 236 35.44 -0.88 -5.66
CA VAL A 236 34.46 -0.25 -4.77
C VAL A 236 34.40 -0.99 -3.43
N VAL A 237 34.35 -2.32 -3.45
CA VAL A 237 34.33 -3.17 -2.25
C VAL A 237 35.60 -3.00 -1.42
N GLU A 238 36.77 -2.84 -2.05
CA GLU A 238 38.02 -2.54 -1.34
C GLU A 238 37.95 -1.21 -0.59
N GLU A 239 37.46 -0.14 -1.25
CA GLU A 239 37.30 1.16 -0.59
C GLU A 239 36.24 1.14 0.53
N LEU A 240 35.14 0.40 0.34
CA LEU A 240 34.16 0.19 1.38
C LEU A 240 34.73 -0.54 2.60
N ARG A 241 35.63 -1.53 2.39
CA ARG A 241 36.36 -2.19 3.50
C ARG A 241 37.35 -1.25 4.16
N ALA A 242 37.98 -0.35 3.41
CA ALA A 242 38.89 0.64 3.95
C ALA A 242 38.21 1.63 4.92
N LEU A 243 36.87 1.70 4.94
CA LEU A 243 36.12 2.39 5.98
C LEU A 243 36.16 1.68 7.34
N GLY A 244 36.79 0.50 7.44
CA GLY A 244 36.99 -0.25 8.69
C GLY A 244 36.00 -1.39 8.89
N TYR A 245 35.47 -1.97 7.81
CA TYR A 245 34.63 -3.16 7.85
C TYR A 245 35.40 -4.41 7.40
N ASP A 246 35.25 -5.51 8.13
CA ASP A 246 35.88 -6.78 7.77
C ASP A 246 35.27 -7.37 6.49
N GLN A 247 33.96 -7.20 6.32
CA GLN A 247 33.20 -7.75 5.20
C GLN A 247 32.22 -6.73 4.62
N VAL A 248 32.07 -6.76 3.29
CA VAL A 248 30.98 -6.05 2.57
C VAL A 248 30.08 -7.10 1.93
N VAL A 249 28.78 -6.95 2.08
CA VAL A 249 27.75 -7.86 1.54
C VAL A 249 26.70 -7.05 0.81
N SER A 250 26.33 -7.45 -0.39
CA SER A 250 25.19 -6.84 -1.10
C SER A 250 23.90 -7.60 -0.82
N VAL A 251 22.82 -6.85 -0.63
CA VAL A 251 21.48 -7.40 -0.35
C VAL A 251 20.83 -8.11 -1.55
N HIS A 252 21.41 -8.00 -2.76
CA HIS A 252 20.81 -8.57 -3.99
C HIS A 252 20.63 -10.10 -3.94
N GLY A 253 21.50 -10.83 -3.21
CA GLY A 253 21.32 -12.26 -3.04
C GLY A 253 20.01 -12.61 -2.33
N HIS A 254 19.64 -11.83 -1.31
CA HIS A 254 18.34 -11.97 -0.63
C HIS A 254 17.16 -11.53 -1.51
N GLU A 255 17.36 -10.56 -2.45
CA GLU A 255 16.35 -10.17 -3.44
C GLU A 255 16.07 -11.33 -4.41
N ASP A 256 17.12 -11.98 -4.91
CA ASP A 256 17.02 -13.16 -5.81
C ASP A 256 16.34 -14.35 -5.11
N ASP A 257 16.72 -14.61 -3.85
CA ASP A 257 16.12 -15.68 -3.04
C ASP A 257 14.65 -15.41 -2.78
N LEU A 258 14.28 -14.16 -2.46
CA LEU A 258 12.88 -13.77 -2.24
C LEU A 258 12.06 -13.93 -3.52
N ARG A 259 12.56 -13.47 -4.67
CA ARG A 259 11.87 -13.61 -5.96
C ARG A 259 11.57 -15.06 -6.26
N ARG A 260 12.57 -15.94 -6.09
CA ARG A 260 12.42 -17.40 -6.30
C ARG A 260 11.37 -17.98 -5.35
N ALA A 261 11.45 -17.67 -4.06
CA ALA A 261 10.51 -18.17 -3.07
C ALA A 261 9.06 -17.69 -3.29
N VAL A 262 8.86 -16.45 -3.76
CA VAL A 262 7.52 -15.93 -4.11
C VAL A 262 6.94 -16.69 -5.31
N ILE A 263 7.73 -16.94 -6.36
CA ILE A 263 7.30 -17.69 -7.54
C ILE A 263 6.95 -19.13 -7.14
N GLU A 264 7.80 -19.79 -6.35
CA GLU A 264 7.56 -21.14 -5.86
C GLU A 264 6.28 -21.22 -5.01
N LEU A 265 6.08 -20.26 -4.11
CA LEU A 265 4.88 -20.20 -3.26
C LEU A 265 3.60 -19.95 -4.08
N ALA A 266 3.66 -19.06 -5.08
CA ALA A 266 2.54 -18.82 -5.98
C ALA A 266 2.15 -20.09 -6.79
N ALA A 267 3.13 -20.91 -7.14
CA ALA A 267 2.92 -22.14 -7.89
C ALA A 267 2.26 -23.26 -7.06
N THR A 268 2.27 -23.20 -5.71
CA THR A 268 1.60 -24.19 -4.85
C THR A 268 0.07 -24.12 -4.94
N GLY A 269 -0.49 -22.97 -5.28
CA GLY A 269 -1.94 -22.73 -5.34
C GLY A 269 -2.63 -22.60 -3.97
N ASP A 270 -1.88 -22.64 -2.87
CA ASP A 270 -2.43 -22.54 -1.50
C ASP A 270 -2.61 -21.10 -1.02
N ALA A 271 -2.02 -20.14 -1.73
CA ALA A 271 -2.06 -18.71 -1.41
C ALA A 271 -3.07 -17.96 -2.31
N PRO A 272 -3.64 -16.83 -1.84
CA PRO A 272 -4.41 -15.95 -2.71
C PRO A 272 -3.61 -15.47 -3.91
N THR A 273 -4.21 -15.46 -5.10
CA THR A 273 -3.58 -14.97 -6.34
C THR A 273 -4.17 -13.62 -6.77
N PRO A 274 -3.38 -12.68 -7.27
CA PRO A 274 -1.91 -12.73 -7.36
C PRO A 274 -1.23 -12.60 -5.98
N LEU A 275 -0.11 -13.30 -5.77
CA LEU A 275 0.71 -13.17 -4.56
C LEU A 275 1.62 -11.95 -4.68
N ILE A 276 1.66 -11.09 -3.67
CA ILE A 276 2.43 -9.85 -3.67
C ILE A 276 3.75 -10.04 -2.92
N SER A 277 4.88 -9.76 -3.57
CA SER A 277 6.20 -9.82 -2.96
C SER A 277 6.43 -8.69 -1.94
N PRO A 278 6.96 -8.98 -0.74
CA PRO A 278 7.34 -7.96 0.25
C PRO A 278 8.71 -7.34 -0.03
N VAL A 279 9.17 -7.32 -1.27
CA VAL A 279 10.50 -6.83 -1.68
C VAL A 279 10.72 -5.36 -1.30
N CYS A 280 9.69 -4.53 -1.43
CA CYS A 280 9.75 -3.09 -1.14
C CYS A 280 9.01 -2.76 0.18
N PRO A 281 9.72 -2.38 1.26
CA PRO A 281 9.06 -2.04 2.53
C PRO A 281 8.07 -0.88 2.43
N ALA A 282 8.25 0.05 1.49
CA ALA A 282 7.28 1.14 1.26
C ALA A 282 5.96 0.61 0.68
N VAL A 283 6.01 -0.42 -0.17
CA VAL A 283 4.79 -1.07 -0.67
C VAL A 283 4.10 -1.87 0.42
N VAL A 284 4.85 -2.58 1.27
CA VAL A 284 4.30 -3.22 2.47
C VAL A 284 3.58 -2.19 3.35
N ASN A 285 4.23 -1.05 3.62
CA ASN A 285 3.62 0.06 4.37
C ASN A 285 2.37 0.62 3.66
N LEU A 286 2.36 0.68 2.32
CA LEU A 286 1.21 1.13 1.54
C LEU A 286 0.02 0.17 1.69
N LEU A 287 0.27 -1.13 1.65
CA LEU A 287 -0.74 -2.15 1.87
C LEU A 287 -1.32 -2.07 3.28
N GLU A 288 -0.46 -1.95 4.29
CA GLU A 288 -0.89 -1.81 5.69
C GLU A 288 -1.76 -0.57 5.93
N VAL A 289 -1.48 0.56 5.25
CA VAL A 289 -2.19 1.84 5.45
C VAL A 289 -3.41 1.97 4.55
N LYS A 290 -3.28 1.69 3.24
CA LYS A 290 -4.29 2.02 2.23
C LYS A 290 -5.06 0.80 1.73
N PHE A 291 -4.42 -0.37 1.66
CA PHE A 291 -4.99 -1.61 1.11
C PHE A 291 -4.96 -2.77 2.11
N PRO A 292 -5.46 -2.62 3.35
CA PRO A 292 -5.37 -3.69 4.35
C PRO A 292 -6.13 -4.96 3.95
N SER A 293 -7.08 -4.87 3.02
CA SER A 293 -7.76 -6.02 2.40
C SER A 293 -6.85 -6.93 1.57
N LEU A 294 -5.68 -6.42 1.15
CA LEU A 294 -4.71 -7.18 0.37
C LEU A 294 -3.57 -7.76 1.23
N LEU A 295 -3.64 -7.66 2.56
CA LEU A 295 -2.60 -8.23 3.43
C LEU A 295 -2.48 -9.75 3.32
N ASP A 296 -3.59 -10.44 3.05
CA ASP A 296 -3.58 -11.88 2.80
C ASP A 296 -2.90 -12.27 1.48
N HIS A 297 -2.79 -11.34 0.53
CA HIS A 297 -2.04 -11.48 -0.72
C HIS A 297 -0.54 -11.25 -0.56
N LEU A 298 -0.07 -10.65 0.55
CA LEU A 298 1.36 -10.52 0.82
C LEU A 298 1.97 -11.88 1.12
N ALA A 299 3.02 -12.23 0.37
CA ALA A 299 3.81 -13.41 0.67
C ALA A 299 4.31 -13.35 2.12
N PRO A 300 4.10 -14.38 2.96
CA PRO A 300 4.46 -14.36 4.38
C PRO A 300 5.98 -14.51 4.59
N LEU A 301 6.76 -13.79 3.80
CA LEU A 301 8.21 -13.83 3.74
C LEU A 301 8.82 -12.52 4.25
N ALA A 302 10.05 -12.57 4.70
CA ALA A 302 10.83 -11.40 5.08
C ALA A 302 11.25 -10.61 3.83
N SER A 303 11.30 -9.28 3.94
CA SER A 303 11.95 -8.46 2.93
C SER A 303 13.46 -8.76 2.88
N PRO A 304 14.15 -8.42 1.79
CA PRO A 304 15.60 -8.65 1.66
C PRO A 304 16.41 -8.04 2.82
N TRP A 305 16.00 -6.88 3.31
CA TRP A 305 16.64 -6.19 4.43
C TRP A 305 16.41 -6.89 5.77
N GLU A 306 15.21 -7.39 6.02
CA GLU A 306 14.88 -8.17 7.23
C GLU A 306 15.61 -9.51 7.23
N ALA A 307 15.74 -10.15 6.06
CA ALA A 307 16.49 -11.39 5.89
C ALA A 307 17.98 -11.17 6.17
N ALA A 308 18.59 -10.15 5.55
CA ALA A 308 19.99 -9.79 5.80
C ALA A 308 20.27 -9.45 7.27
N GLN A 309 19.34 -8.73 7.93
CA GLN A 309 19.44 -8.42 9.36
C GLN A 309 19.45 -9.68 10.25
N ARG A 310 18.63 -10.67 9.87
CA ARG A 310 18.55 -11.94 10.63
C ARG A 310 19.81 -12.78 10.44
N ASP A 311 20.30 -12.87 9.21
CA ASP A 311 21.50 -13.67 8.90
C ASP A 311 22.74 -13.13 9.58
N LEU A 312 22.75 -11.83 9.87
CA LEU A 312 23.82 -11.14 10.56
C LEU A 312 23.55 -10.94 12.06
N ALA A 313 22.57 -11.65 12.63
CA ALA A 313 22.26 -11.54 14.04
C ALA A 313 23.48 -11.92 14.91
N GLY A 314 23.84 -11.04 15.85
CA GLY A 314 25.01 -11.23 16.72
C GLY A 314 26.32 -10.69 16.17
N ARG A 315 26.34 -10.17 14.93
CA ARG A 315 27.48 -9.44 14.34
C ARG A 315 27.26 -7.93 14.44
N ASP A 316 28.33 -7.15 14.50
CA ASP A 316 28.25 -5.68 14.42
C ASP A 316 28.08 -5.27 12.93
N ALA A 317 26.81 -5.29 12.47
CA ALA A 317 26.48 -5.01 11.09
C ALA A 317 25.95 -3.58 10.92
N THR A 318 26.45 -2.88 9.90
CA THR A 318 25.98 -1.58 9.44
C THR A 318 25.23 -1.74 8.12
N PHE A 319 24.06 -1.14 8.00
CA PHE A 319 23.19 -1.23 6.81
C PHE A 319 23.15 0.11 6.09
N ALA A 320 23.67 0.17 4.87
CA ALA A 320 23.59 1.32 3.99
C ALA A 320 22.26 1.32 3.25
N VAL A 321 21.27 2.08 3.70
CA VAL A 321 19.92 2.08 3.15
C VAL A 321 19.72 3.15 2.08
N SER A 322 18.97 2.81 1.03
CA SER A 322 18.65 3.71 -0.08
C SER A 322 17.41 4.58 0.15
N CYS A 323 16.59 4.26 1.16
CA CYS A 323 15.37 4.99 1.44
C CYS A 323 14.92 4.84 2.91
N PRO A 324 14.05 5.76 3.39
CA PRO A 324 13.54 5.71 4.77
C PRO A 324 12.78 4.43 5.10
N SER A 325 12.05 3.83 4.15
CA SER A 325 11.26 2.62 4.41
C SER A 325 12.14 1.39 4.68
N GLN A 326 13.30 1.27 4.05
CA GLN A 326 14.29 0.25 4.38
C GLN A 326 14.81 0.43 5.81
N ARG A 327 15.10 1.68 6.20
CA ARG A 327 15.50 2.00 7.56
C ARG A 327 14.42 1.68 8.58
N SER A 328 13.19 2.10 8.32
CA SER A 328 12.06 1.82 9.21
C SER A 328 11.82 0.32 9.39
N ALA A 329 11.96 -0.49 8.33
CA ALA A 329 11.86 -1.93 8.39
C ALA A 329 12.91 -2.54 9.34
N LEU A 330 14.18 -2.16 9.18
CA LEU A 330 15.28 -2.62 10.04
C LEU A 330 15.07 -2.26 11.51
N LEU A 331 14.60 -1.03 11.81
CA LEU A 331 14.38 -0.57 13.18
C LEU A 331 13.17 -1.20 13.86
N THR A 332 12.23 -1.78 13.10
CA THR A 332 10.94 -2.23 13.63
C THR A 332 10.89 -3.74 13.87
N GLN A 333 11.51 -4.54 13.00
CA GLN A 333 11.38 -6.00 13.05
C GLN A 333 12.26 -6.61 14.14
N GLN A 334 13.52 -6.26 14.15
CA GLN A 334 14.48 -6.58 15.23
C GLN A 334 15.27 -5.32 15.48
N PRO A 335 15.01 -4.57 16.56
CA PRO A 335 15.64 -3.28 16.78
C PRO A 335 17.17 -3.36 16.73
N ILE A 336 17.76 -2.74 15.73
CA ILE A 336 19.19 -2.45 15.68
C ILE A 336 19.44 -1.08 16.31
N ALA A 337 20.67 -0.82 16.73
CA ALA A 337 21.03 0.54 17.13
C ALA A 337 20.81 1.48 15.94
N GLN A 338 20.20 2.64 16.15
CA GLN A 338 19.94 3.62 15.07
C GLN A 338 21.21 4.00 14.29
N ARG A 339 22.36 4.00 14.97
CA ARG A 339 23.68 4.25 14.37
C ARG A 339 24.07 3.23 13.29
N ASN A 340 23.49 2.05 13.31
CA ASN A 340 23.83 0.96 12.38
C ASN A 340 22.97 1.00 11.10
N ALA A 341 22.10 1.99 10.93
CA ALA A 341 21.34 2.24 9.70
C ALA A 341 21.76 3.61 9.12
N VAL A 342 22.74 3.59 8.24
CA VAL A 342 23.30 4.77 7.57
C VAL A 342 22.69 4.98 6.19
N THR A 343 22.73 6.20 5.65
CA THR A 343 22.27 6.42 4.27
C THR A 343 23.31 5.92 3.26
N ALA A 344 22.86 5.32 2.17
CA ALA A 344 23.74 4.94 1.06
C ALA A 344 24.44 6.18 0.45
N ALA A 345 23.81 7.35 0.50
CA ALA A 345 24.44 8.60 0.11
C ALA A 345 25.65 8.96 0.96
N ALA A 346 25.55 8.83 2.30
CA ALA A 346 26.68 9.08 3.19
C ALA A 346 27.86 8.13 2.92
N VAL A 347 27.55 6.84 2.66
CA VAL A 347 28.58 5.85 2.27
C VAL A 347 29.23 6.22 0.94
N ARG A 348 28.43 6.62 -0.06
CA ARG A 348 28.92 7.07 -1.36
C ARG A 348 29.86 8.27 -1.20
N ASP A 349 29.44 9.29 -0.45
CA ASP A 349 30.19 10.53 -0.28
C ASP A 349 31.51 10.31 0.46
N ALA A 350 31.58 9.30 1.35
CA ALA A 350 32.82 8.89 2.01
C ALA A 350 33.81 8.18 1.07
N VAL A 351 33.33 7.37 0.13
CA VAL A 351 34.16 6.53 -0.76
C VAL A 351 34.54 7.24 -2.06
N LEU A 352 33.65 8.10 -2.59
CA LEU A 352 33.83 8.74 -3.90
C LEU A 352 35.16 9.51 -4.05
N PRO A 353 35.65 10.29 -3.07
CA PRO A 353 36.95 10.96 -3.20
C PRO A 353 38.14 10.01 -3.36
N HIS A 354 38.07 8.83 -2.75
CA HIS A 354 39.13 7.81 -2.84
C HIS A 354 39.12 7.13 -4.19
N LEU A 355 37.94 6.82 -4.73
CA LEU A 355 37.77 6.25 -6.07
C LEU A 355 38.15 7.24 -7.17
N ALA A 356 37.82 8.51 -7.03
CA ALA A 356 38.19 9.56 -8.00
C ALA A 356 39.71 9.71 -8.20
N ALA A 357 40.51 9.30 -7.21
CA ALA A 357 41.97 9.26 -7.33
C ALA A 357 42.50 8.06 -8.12
N ARG A 358 41.67 7.06 -8.41
CA ARG A 358 42.00 5.87 -9.23
C ARG A 358 41.62 6.12 -10.69
N ALA A 359 42.39 5.51 -11.60
CA ALA A 359 42.00 5.58 -13.02
C ALA A 359 40.66 4.90 -13.27
N PRO A 360 39.72 5.55 -14.00
CA PRO A 360 38.46 4.92 -14.34
C PRO A 360 38.67 3.68 -15.20
N HIS A 361 37.96 2.63 -14.90
CA HIS A 361 37.90 1.42 -15.73
C HIS A 361 36.49 1.35 -16.32
N LEU A 362 36.35 1.69 -17.58
CA LEU A 362 35.06 1.53 -18.28
C LEU A 362 34.73 0.04 -18.34
N PRO A 363 33.65 -0.42 -17.72
CA PRO A 363 33.22 -1.81 -17.88
C PRO A 363 32.97 -2.10 -19.35
N GLY A 364 33.39 -3.27 -19.82
CA GLY A 364 33.00 -3.76 -21.13
C GLY A 364 31.50 -3.82 -21.28
N ALA A 365 30.99 -3.70 -22.51
CA ALA A 365 29.55 -3.88 -22.75
C ALA A 365 29.05 -5.18 -22.10
N PRO A 366 27.88 -5.17 -21.41
CA PRO A 366 27.36 -6.36 -20.79
C PRO A 366 27.26 -7.49 -21.80
N SER A 367 27.79 -8.66 -21.45
CA SER A 367 27.82 -9.83 -22.31
C SER A 367 26.43 -10.47 -22.52
N THR A 368 25.46 -10.03 -21.75
CA THR A 368 24.07 -10.47 -21.85
C THR A 368 23.16 -9.25 -21.82
N SER A 369 22.21 -9.18 -22.77
CA SER A 369 21.07 -8.28 -22.64
C SER A 369 20.41 -8.50 -21.29
N PRO A 370 19.88 -7.45 -20.63
CA PRO A 370 19.07 -7.65 -19.45
C PRO A 370 18.02 -8.70 -19.80
N GLN A 371 18.16 -9.89 -19.25
CA GLN A 371 17.10 -10.86 -19.35
C GLN A 371 15.94 -10.24 -18.56
N ALA A 372 14.97 -9.71 -19.27
CA ALA A 372 13.60 -9.75 -18.80
C ALA A 372 13.37 -11.23 -18.49
N GLY A 373 13.62 -11.62 -17.24
CA GLY A 373 13.43 -12.98 -16.77
C GLY A 373 11.96 -13.32 -16.96
N GLY A 374 11.66 -13.96 -18.08
CA GLY A 374 10.37 -14.54 -18.33
C GLY A 374 10.22 -15.77 -17.45
N ALA A 375 9.70 -15.60 -16.27
CA ALA A 375 8.65 -16.47 -15.80
C ALA A 375 7.37 -15.75 -16.23
N ASP A 376 6.57 -16.34 -17.10
CA ASP A 376 5.31 -15.77 -17.62
C ASP A 376 4.29 -15.42 -16.51
N ASP A 377 4.64 -15.71 -15.24
CA ASP A 377 3.77 -15.64 -14.07
C ASP A 377 4.12 -14.52 -13.07
N LEU A 378 5.21 -13.74 -13.30
CA LEU A 378 5.64 -12.66 -12.40
C LEU A 378 5.49 -11.28 -13.05
N LEU A 379 4.60 -10.45 -12.51
CA LEU A 379 4.41 -9.05 -12.92
C LEU A 379 5.32 -8.13 -12.09
N VAL A 380 6.36 -7.56 -12.71
CA VAL A 380 7.21 -6.54 -12.06
C VAL A 380 6.61 -5.15 -12.29
N VAL A 381 6.37 -4.40 -11.21
CA VAL A 381 5.72 -3.07 -11.25
C VAL A 381 6.60 -2.05 -10.54
N THR A 382 6.91 -0.94 -11.23
CA THR A 382 7.71 0.15 -10.66
C THR A 382 6.98 1.49 -10.79
N GLY A 383 7.17 2.38 -9.81
CA GLY A 383 6.57 3.70 -9.78
C GLY A 383 5.25 3.78 -9.03
N VAL A 384 5.06 4.89 -8.31
CA VAL A 384 3.91 5.11 -7.41
C VAL A 384 2.58 4.92 -8.11
N SER A 385 2.38 5.54 -9.29
CA SER A 385 1.12 5.51 -10.03
C SER A 385 0.77 4.10 -10.52
N HIS A 386 1.75 3.37 -11.03
CA HIS A 386 1.57 2.01 -11.52
C HIS A 386 1.29 1.03 -10.37
N VAL A 387 2.03 1.15 -9.26
CA VAL A 387 1.80 0.32 -8.06
C VAL A 387 0.39 0.54 -7.53
N LEU A 388 -0.07 1.79 -7.42
CA LEU A 388 -1.45 2.09 -6.98
C LEU A 388 -2.49 1.47 -7.92
N ALA A 389 -2.33 1.66 -9.24
CA ALA A 389 -3.28 1.13 -10.23
C ALA A 389 -3.34 -0.41 -10.21
N VAL A 390 -2.20 -1.07 -10.06
CA VAL A 390 -2.13 -2.53 -9.95
C VAL A 390 -2.75 -3.04 -8.66
N LEU A 391 -2.46 -2.41 -7.51
CA LEU A 391 -3.07 -2.80 -6.23
C LEU A 391 -4.59 -2.59 -6.22
N GLU A 392 -5.09 -1.51 -6.83
CA GLU A 392 -6.52 -1.29 -7.03
C GLU A 392 -7.13 -2.36 -7.94
N ALA A 393 -6.41 -2.78 -8.99
CA ALA A 393 -6.85 -3.84 -9.88
C ALA A 393 -6.90 -5.22 -9.17
N VAL A 394 -5.96 -5.52 -8.27
CA VAL A 394 -5.98 -6.73 -7.42
C VAL A 394 -7.17 -6.65 -6.46
N GLU A 395 -7.39 -5.50 -5.80
CA GLU A 395 -8.49 -5.31 -4.86
C GLU A 395 -9.87 -5.45 -5.53
N ASP A 396 -9.95 -5.13 -6.82
CA ASP A 396 -11.17 -5.23 -7.65
C ASP A 396 -11.25 -6.55 -8.45
N ASP A 397 -10.35 -7.52 -8.20
CA ASP A 397 -10.27 -8.81 -8.91
C ASP A 397 -10.19 -8.67 -10.45
N ARG A 398 -9.46 -7.64 -10.93
CA ARG A 398 -9.30 -7.30 -12.35
C ARG A 398 -8.00 -7.79 -12.98
N LEU A 399 -7.23 -8.65 -12.29
CA LEU A 399 -5.97 -9.21 -12.78
C LEU A 399 -5.98 -10.75 -12.80
N PRO A 400 -6.93 -11.39 -13.52
CA PRO A 400 -6.95 -12.83 -13.65
C PRO A 400 -5.71 -13.34 -14.40
N GLY A 401 -5.12 -14.44 -13.94
CA GLY A 401 -3.99 -15.09 -14.60
C GLY A 401 -2.60 -14.55 -14.21
N VAL A 402 -2.50 -13.52 -13.38
CA VAL A 402 -1.22 -13.10 -12.77
C VAL A 402 -0.99 -13.93 -11.50
N ALA A 403 0.09 -14.71 -11.48
CA ALA A 403 0.40 -15.56 -10.32
C ALA A 403 1.07 -14.78 -9.18
N ALA A 404 2.02 -13.90 -9.52
CA ALA A 404 2.75 -13.10 -8.53
C ALA A 404 3.05 -11.68 -9.01
N ILE A 405 3.20 -10.75 -8.08
CA ILE A 405 3.55 -9.34 -8.33
C ILE A 405 4.79 -8.98 -7.51
N GLU A 406 5.77 -8.36 -8.15
CA GLU A 406 6.96 -7.79 -7.52
C GLU A 406 6.91 -6.25 -7.63
N PRO A 407 6.39 -5.55 -6.61
CA PRO A 407 6.14 -4.12 -6.69
C PRO A 407 7.25 -3.30 -6.04
N TYR A 408 7.67 -2.22 -6.73
CA TYR A 408 8.58 -1.21 -6.22
C TYR A 408 7.96 0.18 -6.32
N ILE A 409 8.00 0.95 -5.23
CA ILE A 409 7.37 2.27 -5.19
C ILE A 409 8.11 3.34 -6.02
N CYS A 410 9.43 3.18 -6.21
CA CYS A 410 10.25 4.09 -7.01
C CYS A 410 10.22 3.70 -8.49
N ASP A 411 10.27 4.67 -9.40
CA ASP A 411 10.42 4.43 -10.84
C ASP A 411 11.78 3.77 -11.11
N GLY A 412 11.77 2.61 -11.79
CA GLY A 412 12.98 1.80 -11.99
C GLY A 412 13.48 1.05 -10.75
N GLY A 413 12.59 0.79 -9.77
CA GLY A 413 12.91 0.06 -8.55
C GLY A 413 13.82 0.85 -7.60
N CYS A 414 14.61 0.16 -6.79
CA CYS A 414 15.52 0.80 -5.83
C CYS A 414 16.61 1.67 -6.49
N PHE A 415 16.91 1.47 -7.78
CA PHE A 415 17.85 2.30 -8.53
C PHE A 415 17.33 3.73 -8.74
N GLY A 416 16.01 3.92 -8.78
CA GLY A 416 15.36 5.23 -8.91
C GLY A 416 15.09 5.94 -7.58
N SER A 417 15.74 5.55 -6.50
CA SER A 417 15.58 6.29 -5.23
C SER A 417 16.07 7.73 -5.35
N PRO A 418 15.24 8.75 -5.01
CA PRO A 418 15.64 10.15 -5.08
C PRO A 418 16.86 10.50 -4.20
N LEU A 419 17.21 9.64 -3.25
CA LEU A 419 18.34 9.84 -2.33
C LEU A 419 19.68 9.44 -2.94
N LEU A 420 19.70 8.69 -4.05
CA LEU A 420 20.94 8.23 -4.69
C LEU A 420 21.44 9.21 -5.76
N GLY A 421 20.54 9.97 -6.38
CA GLY A 421 20.89 11.04 -7.34
C GLY A 421 21.39 10.54 -8.70
N GLU A 422 21.33 9.25 -8.98
CA GLU A 422 21.63 8.64 -10.27
C GLU A 422 20.34 8.40 -11.05
N ASP A 423 20.40 8.46 -12.39
CA ASP A 423 19.29 8.05 -13.23
C ASP A 423 19.03 6.54 -13.12
N ALA A 424 17.77 6.16 -12.89
CA ALA A 424 17.39 4.77 -12.65
C ALA A 424 17.76 3.83 -13.81
N CYS A 425 17.58 4.28 -15.05
CA CYS A 425 17.88 3.47 -16.23
C CYS A 425 19.40 3.26 -16.37
N VAL A 426 20.18 4.31 -16.11
CA VAL A 426 21.66 4.24 -16.16
C VAL A 426 22.19 3.33 -15.05
N ALA A 427 21.72 3.51 -13.82
CA ALA A 427 22.13 2.68 -12.68
C ALA A 427 21.73 1.20 -12.86
N SER A 428 20.53 0.93 -13.35
CA SER A 428 20.07 -0.44 -13.64
C SER A 428 20.88 -1.09 -14.76
N TRP A 429 21.19 -0.34 -15.82
CA TRP A 429 22.04 -0.84 -16.91
C TRP A 429 23.46 -1.17 -16.42
N ARG A 430 24.08 -0.30 -15.62
CA ARG A 430 25.38 -0.54 -15.00
C ARG A 430 25.36 -1.77 -14.10
N TRP A 431 24.31 -1.90 -13.27
CA TRP A 431 24.15 -3.07 -12.41
C TRP A 431 24.08 -4.38 -13.20
N ALA A 432 23.37 -4.41 -14.31
CA ALA A 432 23.32 -5.59 -15.19
C ALA A 432 24.70 -6.01 -15.71
N ALA A 433 25.63 -5.04 -15.86
CA ALA A 433 26.99 -5.33 -16.30
C ALA A 433 27.91 -5.84 -15.17
N VAL A 434 27.70 -5.37 -13.92
CA VAL A 434 28.69 -5.60 -12.84
C VAL A 434 28.12 -6.39 -11.66
N GLY A 435 26.82 -6.58 -11.58
CA GLY A 435 26.13 -7.20 -10.42
C GLY A 435 26.56 -8.64 -10.15
N GLY A 436 27.04 -9.37 -11.16
CA GLY A 436 27.56 -10.73 -11.02
C GLY A 436 28.79 -10.85 -10.13
N ASP A 437 29.59 -9.78 -10.02
CA ASP A 437 30.81 -9.72 -9.23
C ASP A 437 30.58 -9.22 -7.80
N ALA A 438 29.35 -8.80 -7.47
CA ALA A 438 29.03 -8.28 -6.16
C ALA A 438 29.01 -9.38 -5.09
N PRO A 439 29.54 -9.10 -3.88
CA PRO A 439 29.49 -10.07 -2.77
C PRO A 439 28.05 -10.39 -2.41
N ARG A 440 27.63 -11.65 -2.52
CA ARG A 440 26.26 -12.08 -2.26
C ARG A 440 26.02 -12.38 -0.79
N GLY A 441 24.95 -11.82 -0.21
CA GLY A 441 24.27 -12.36 0.95
C GLY A 441 23.23 -13.38 0.50
N GLY A 442 22.68 -14.15 1.41
CA GLY A 442 21.60 -15.11 1.18
C GLY A 442 21.29 -15.87 2.46
N GLY A 443 20.05 -16.28 2.67
CA GLY A 443 19.65 -16.97 3.88
C GLY A 443 18.14 -17.16 4.05
N SER A 444 17.71 -17.34 5.30
CA SER A 444 16.31 -17.61 5.63
C SER A 444 15.40 -16.42 5.34
N LEU A 445 14.31 -16.68 4.63
CA LEU A 445 13.25 -15.71 4.35
C LEU A 445 12.08 -15.80 5.33
N GLU A 446 12.23 -16.50 6.45
CA GLU A 446 11.19 -16.58 7.46
C GLU A 446 10.94 -15.19 8.06
N ARG A 447 9.66 -14.81 8.19
CA ARG A 447 9.29 -13.52 8.75
C ARG A 447 9.05 -13.63 10.25
N ALA A 448 9.64 -12.72 11.02
CA ALA A 448 9.52 -12.73 12.49
C ALA A 448 8.15 -12.26 12.99
N ARG A 449 7.46 -11.38 12.28
CA ARG A 449 6.17 -10.81 12.66
C ARG A 449 5.21 -10.80 11.47
N PRO A 450 3.92 -11.15 11.67
CA PRO A 450 2.92 -11.07 10.61
C PRO A 450 2.71 -9.61 10.16
N PHE A 451 2.27 -9.44 8.92
CA PHE A 451 1.78 -8.15 8.43
C PHE A 451 0.51 -7.75 9.15
N ARG A 452 0.32 -6.46 9.40
CA ARG A 452 -0.85 -5.96 10.12
C ARG A 452 -1.33 -4.66 9.54
N ALA A 453 -2.65 -4.50 9.46
CA ALA A 453 -3.25 -3.23 9.11
C ALA A 453 -2.80 -2.14 10.10
N ARG A 454 -2.38 -1.00 9.56
CA ARG A 454 -2.14 0.22 10.35
C ARG A 454 -3.40 1.08 10.33
N PRO A 455 -3.76 1.77 11.43
CA PRO A 455 -4.95 2.62 11.49
C PRO A 455 -4.73 3.93 10.71
N GLY A 456 -4.53 3.82 9.37
CA GLY A 456 -4.21 4.97 8.51
C GLY A 456 -5.31 6.03 8.48
N ILE A 457 -6.58 5.61 8.36
CA ILE A 457 -7.73 6.52 8.19
C ILE A 457 -8.72 6.37 9.37
N ARG A 458 -8.28 5.87 10.50
CA ARG A 458 -9.16 5.68 11.65
C ARG A 458 -9.52 7.02 12.30
N LEU A 459 -10.79 7.37 12.32
CA LEU A 459 -11.28 8.63 12.89
C LEU A 459 -11.21 8.65 14.42
N ASP A 460 -11.40 7.50 15.09
CA ASP A 460 -11.29 7.37 16.54
C ASP A 460 -11.01 5.91 16.96
N ALA A 461 -10.50 5.73 18.18
CA ALA A 461 -10.33 4.42 18.79
C ALA A 461 -11.68 3.81 19.24
N ASP A 462 -12.61 4.66 19.67
CA ASP A 462 -13.97 4.30 20.00
C ASP A 462 -14.85 4.30 18.74
N MET A 463 -15.52 3.18 18.45
CA MET A 463 -16.36 3.01 17.27
C MET A 463 -17.52 4.00 17.24
N ALA A 464 -18.16 4.28 18.39
CA ALA A 464 -19.29 5.21 18.46
C ALA A 464 -18.82 6.66 18.21
N VAL A 465 -17.61 7.01 18.68
CA VAL A 465 -16.98 8.31 18.39
C VAL A 465 -16.59 8.37 16.91
N ALA A 466 -16.01 7.30 16.35
CA ALA A 466 -15.64 7.21 14.94
C ALA A 466 -16.85 7.41 14.02
N ILE A 467 -18.00 6.81 14.34
CA ILE A 467 -19.27 6.97 13.59
C ILE A 467 -19.73 8.44 13.63
N ARG A 468 -19.73 9.08 14.80
CA ARG A 468 -20.10 10.52 14.90
C ARG A 468 -19.14 11.40 14.10
N LYS A 469 -17.84 11.14 14.17
CA LYS A 469 -16.83 11.85 13.38
C LYS A 469 -17.01 11.64 11.88
N LEU A 470 -17.44 10.44 11.45
CA LEU A 470 -17.70 10.14 10.05
C LEU A 470 -18.91 10.91 9.50
N ALA A 471 -20.02 10.98 10.26
CA ALA A 471 -21.17 11.81 9.89
C ALA A 471 -20.80 13.30 9.77
N ARG A 472 -19.94 13.78 10.68
CA ARG A 472 -19.39 15.14 10.60
C ARG A 472 -18.45 15.28 9.38
N LEU A 473 -17.63 14.28 9.06
CA LEU A 473 -16.73 14.29 7.90
C LEU A 473 -17.52 14.43 6.59
N ASP A 474 -18.61 13.71 6.42
CA ASP A 474 -19.49 13.82 5.25
C ASP A 474 -20.10 15.22 5.13
N THR A 475 -20.51 15.81 6.27
CA THR A 475 -21.03 17.18 6.31
C THR A 475 -19.96 18.20 5.91
N GLU A 476 -18.76 18.10 6.49
CA GLU A 476 -17.64 18.98 6.18
C GLU A 476 -17.19 18.83 4.71
N THR A 477 -17.15 17.60 4.20
CA THR A 477 -16.76 17.34 2.80
C THR A 477 -17.73 17.98 1.82
N ARG A 478 -19.04 17.90 2.07
CA ARG A 478 -20.08 18.55 1.24
C ARG A 478 -20.07 20.07 1.32
N ALA A 479 -19.64 20.63 2.46
CA ALA A 479 -19.53 22.07 2.67
C ALA A 479 -18.30 22.68 1.97
N LEU A 480 -17.32 21.86 1.58
CA LEU A 480 -16.14 22.31 0.87
C LEU A 480 -16.36 22.29 -0.66
N PRO A 481 -15.63 23.12 -1.44
CA PRO A 481 -15.90 23.36 -2.86
C PRO A 481 -15.54 22.19 -3.79
N GLY A 482 -14.91 21.10 -3.32
CA GLY A 482 -14.52 19.92 -4.10
C GLY A 482 -13.44 20.18 -5.17
N LYS A 483 -12.68 21.28 -5.08
CA LYS A 483 -11.70 21.67 -6.10
C LYS A 483 -10.37 20.93 -6.01
N ASP A 484 -10.08 20.30 -4.88
CA ASP A 484 -8.84 19.59 -4.58
C ASP A 484 -7.56 20.36 -4.96
N CYS A 485 -7.61 21.70 -4.80
CA CYS A 485 -6.58 22.62 -5.31
C CYS A 485 -5.33 22.74 -4.43
N GLY A 486 -5.31 22.15 -3.24
CA GLY A 486 -4.18 22.18 -2.31
C GLY A 486 -3.90 23.55 -1.65
N VAL A 487 -4.63 24.63 -1.98
CA VAL A 487 -4.36 26.00 -1.49
C VAL A 487 -4.49 26.13 0.03
N CYS A 488 -5.31 25.30 0.67
CA CYS A 488 -5.46 25.24 2.13
C CYS A 488 -4.35 24.45 2.85
N GLY A 489 -3.38 23.91 2.09
CA GLY A 489 -2.30 23.09 2.63
C GLY A 489 -2.68 21.64 2.89
N ALA A 490 -3.89 21.21 2.54
CA ALA A 490 -4.29 19.81 2.47
C ALA A 490 -4.36 19.35 1.00
N PRO A 491 -4.04 18.08 0.66
CA PRO A 491 -3.97 17.63 -0.74
C PRO A 491 -5.32 17.62 -1.45
N THR A 492 -6.41 17.37 -0.73
CA THR A 492 -7.78 17.33 -1.25
C THR A 492 -8.75 18.00 -0.30
N CYS A 493 -9.94 18.35 -0.77
CA CYS A 493 -11.02 18.85 0.09
C CYS A 493 -11.44 17.80 1.13
N ALA A 494 -11.43 16.53 0.78
CA ALA A 494 -11.70 15.44 1.73
C ALA A 494 -10.62 15.38 2.84
N ALA A 495 -9.34 15.58 2.51
CA ALA A 495 -8.27 15.65 3.51
C ALA A 495 -8.38 16.88 4.42
N LEU A 496 -8.85 18.03 3.88
CA LEU A 496 -9.16 19.20 4.73
C LEU A 496 -10.35 18.92 5.66
N ALA A 497 -11.41 18.29 5.16
CA ALA A 497 -12.56 17.91 5.97
C ALA A 497 -12.16 16.97 7.13
N GLU A 498 -11.28 16.00 6.83
CA GLU A 498 -10.69 15.12 7.85
C GLU A 498 -9.91 15.92 8.89
N ASP A 499 -9.06 16.86 8.46
CA ASP A 499 -8.31 17.73 9.36
C ASP A 499 -9.22 18.57 10.27
N ILE A 500 -10.36 19.06 9.73
CA ILE A 500 -11.38 19.79 10.50
C ILE A 500 -12.01 18.88 11.57
N VAL A 501 -12.42 17.69 11.19
CA VAL A 501 -13.05 16.72 12.10
C VAL A 501 -12.09 16.24 13.19
N MET A 502 -10.81 16.11 12.83
CA MET A 502 -9.75 15.71 13.76
C MET A 502 -9.18 16.89 14.58
N GLY A 503 -9.68 18.10 14.38
CA GLY A 503 -9.24 19.29 15.11
C GLY A 503 -7.87 19.84 14.69
N ARG A 504 -7.36 19.44 13.51
CA ARG A 504 -6.07 19.89 12.95
C ARG A 504 -6.19 21.16 12.09
N ALA A 505 -7.41 21.50 11.64
CA ALA A 505 -7.69 22.67 10.82
C ALA A 505 -9.10 23.21 11.10
N GLY A 506 -9.39 24.41 10.55
CA GLY A 506 -10.73 24.98 10.49
C GLY A 506 -11.16 25.24 9.05
N ARG A 507 -12.44 25.49 8.79
CA ARG A 507 -12.98 25.85 7.46
C ARG A 507 -12.31 27.10 6.88
N ALA A 508 -11.90 28.05 7.74
CA ALA A 508 -11.20 29.28 7.35
C ALA A 508 -9.88 29.05 6.58
N PHE A 509 -9.30 27.85 6.64
CA PHE A 509 -8.13 27.52 5.79
C PHE A 509 -8.49 27.41 4.31
N CYS A 510 -9.75 27.15 3.95
CA CYS A 510 -10.19 27.11 2.57
C CYS A 510 -10.50 28.54 2.07
N PRO A 511 -9.77 29.08 1.07
CA PRO A 511 -10.00 30.43 0.59
C PRO A 511 -11.31 30.61 -0.19
N TYR A 512 -11.99 29.52 -0.51
CA TYR A 512 -13.26 29.51 -1.25
C TYR A 512 -14.48 29.35 -0.35
N VAL A 513 -14.30 29.21 0.97
CA VAL A 513 -15.38 29.20 1.96
C VAL A 513 -15.43 30.58 2.62
N ALA A 514 -16.59 31.22 2.61
CA ALA A 514 -16.74 32.57 3.18
C ALA A 514 -16.42 32.54 4.69
N PRO A 515 -15.66 33.53 5.21
CA PRO A 515 -15.48 33.66 6.64
C PRO A 515 -16.83 34.06 7.28
N GLY A 516 -17.44 33.16 8.01
CA GLY A 516 -18.72 33.45 8.72
C GLY A 516 -19.71 32.29 8.85
N GLU A 517 -19.51 31.17 8.18
CA GLU A 517 -20.31 29.95 8.36
C GLU A 517 -19.67 28.97 9.36
N GLU A 518 -19.25 29.50 10.52
CA GLU A 518 -19.06 28.64 11.69
C GLU A 518 -20.42 28.15 12.13
N SER A 519 -20.63 26.84 12.03
CA SER A 519 -21.88 26.22 12.42
C SER A 519 -22.30 26.64 13.83
N ARG A 520 -23.39 27.41 13.91
CA ARG A 520 -24.22 27.48 15.11
C ARG A 520 -24.94 26.13 15.23
N THR A 521 -24.34 25.17 15.93
CA THR A 521 -25.04 24.08 16.62
C THR A 521 -24.18 23.56 17.75
#